data_664caf0177b654b1c64d57db394e569f
#
_entry.id   664caf0177b654b1c64d57db394e569f
#
_cell.length_a   1.000
_cell.length_b   1.000
_cell.length_c   1.000
_cell.angle_alpha   90.00
_cell.angle_beta   90.00
_cell.angle_gamma   90.00
#
_symmetry.space_group_name_H-M   'P 1'
#
loop_
_entity.id
_entity.type
_entity.pdbx_description
1 polymer ?
#
loop_
_entity_poly.entity_id
_entity_poly.type
_entity_poly.pdbx_seq_one_letter_code
_entity_poly.pdbx_strand_id
1 'polypeptide(L)'
;FNFNPHKWLLINFDCSAMWLKEPRWIVDAFNVDPLYLKHDMQGMAPDYRHWQIPLGRRFRALKLWFVLRLYGVENLQKHIRKHIEQAHLFEKLCLSDERFELY
;
A
#
# COMPACT_ATOMS: atom_id res chain seq x y z
N PHE A 1 9.61 5.17 2.39
CA PHE A 1 8.68 5.21 1.24
C PHE A 1 7.36 4.55 1.61
N ASN A 2 6.25 5.22 1.37
CA ASN A 2 4.92 4.69 1.63
C ASN A 2 4.00 4.94 0.43
N PHE A 3 3.13 3.99 0.10
CA PHE A 3 2.04 4.19 -0.83
C PHE A 3 0.85 3.26 -0.52
N ASN A 4 -0.31 3.59 -1.09
CA ASN A 4 -1.54 2.85 -0.86
C ASN A 4 -1.96 2.07 -2.11
N PRO A 5 -1.62 0.77 -2.25
CA PRO A 5 -2.06 -0.05 -3.38
C PRO A 5 -3.59 -0.05 -3.57
N HIS A 6 -4.36 0.10 -2.50
CA HIS A 6 -5.82 0.17 -2.55
C HIS A 6 -6.38 1.45 -3.21
N LYS A 7 -5.52 2.42 -3.55
CA LYS A 7 -5.97 3.66 -4.22
C LYS A 7 -5.88 3.57 -5.74
N TRP A 8 -4.81 2.99 -6.28
CA TRP A 8 -4.61 2.97 -7.74
C TRP A 8 -4.12 1.65 -8.32
N LEU A 9 -3.94 0.60 -7.54
CA LEU A 9 -3.48 -0.70 -8.03
C LEU A 9 -4.54 -1.80 -8.03
N LEU A 10 -5.82 -1.46 -8.20
CA LEU A 10 -6.94 -2.42 -8.27
C LEU A 10 -7.07 -3.33 -7.04
N ILE A 11 -6.64 -2.85 -5.88
CA ILE A 11 -6.69 -3.59 -4.63
C ILE A 11 -7.79 -3.03 -3.76
N ASN A 12 -8.65 -3.93 -3.26
CA ASN A 12 -9.72 -3.54 -2.34
C ASN A 12 -9.17 -2.92 -1.06
N PHE A 13 -9.89 -1.93 -0.55
CA PHE A 13 -9.59 -1.31 0.74
C PHE A 13 -9.54 -2.38 1.87
N ASP A 14 -8.60 -2.40 2.80
CA ASP A 14 -7.48 -1.48 2.88
C ASP A 14 -6.16 -2.20 2.58
N CYS A 15 -5.21 -1.52 1.97
CA CYS A 15 -3.86 -2.01 1.81
C CYS A 15 -2.89 -0.82 1.66
N SER A 16 -2.01 -0.66 2.64
CA SER A 16 -0.90 0.29 2.59
C SER A 16 0.42 -0.48 2.66
N ALA A 17 1.39 -0.05 1.88
CA ALA A 17 2.72 -0.65 1.88
C ALA A 17 3.76 0.42 2.25
N MET A 18 4.68 0.06 3.13
CA MET A 18 5.71 0.95 3.63
C MET A 18 7.07 0.24 3.64
N TRP A 19 8.10 0.97 3.21
CA TRP A 19 9.50 0.54 3.28
C TRP A 19 10.30 1.55 4.09
N LEU A 20 11.13 1.04 4.97
CA LEU A 20 12.06 1.82 5.78
C LEU A 20 13.49 1.45 5.40
N LYS A 21 14.38 2.42 5.40
CA LYS A 21 15.80 2.19 5.16
C LYS A 21 16.42 1.37 6.29
N GLU A 22 16.00 1.66 7.53
CA GLU A 22 16.50 1.01 8.73
C GLU A 22 15.32 0.38 9.50
N PRO A 23 15.18 -0.97 9.49
CA PRO A 23 14.05 -1.64 10.14
C PRO A 23 13.96 -1.41 11.64
N ARG A 24 15.09 -1.17 12.32
CA ARG A 24 15.14 -0.94 13.78
C ARG A 24 14.29 0.25 14.21
N TRP A 25 14.21 1.30 13.40
CA TRP A 25 13.43 2.49 13.75
C TRP A 25 11.96 2.20 14.04
N ILE A 26 11.34 1.30 13.27
CA ILE A 26 9.94 0.95 13.50
C ILE A 26 9.80 -0.01 14.68
N VAL A 27 10.74 -0.95 14.84
CA VAL A 27 10.75 -1.90 15.96
C VAL A 27 10.89 -1.15 17.27
N ASP A 28 11.85 -0.23 17.38
CA ASP A 28 12.10 0.55 18.59
C ASP A 28 10.90 1.48 18.91
N ALA A 29 10.25 2.05 17.89
CA ALA A 29 9.10 2.93 18.07
C ALA A 29 7.85 2.21 18.59
N PHE A 30 7.65 0.95 18.23
CA PHE A 30 6.45 0.16 18.57
C PHE A 30 6.74 -0.98 19.56
N ASN A 31 7.96 -1.07 20.08
CA ASN A 31 8.33 -2.12 21.01
C ASN A 31 7.57 -1.98 22.33
N VAL A 32 6.61 -2.88 22.53
CA VAL A 32 5.93 -3.09 23.80
C VAL A 32 6.07 -4.55 24.16
N ASP A 33 6.83 -4.85 25.22
CA ASP A 33 7.17 -6.21 25.64
C ASP A 33 6.39 -6.63 26.91
N PRO A 34 5.07 -6.83 26.83
CA PRO A 34 4.31 -7.31 27.97
C PRO A 34 4.70 -8.75 28.30
N LEU A 35 4.71 -9.08 29.60
CA LEU A 35 5.15 -10.38 30.11
C LEU A 35 4.44 -11.57 29.44
N TYR A 36 3.15 -11.44 29.15
CA TYR A 36 2.34 -12.51 28.54
C TYR A 36 2.67 -12.83 27.08
N LEU A 37 3.47 -11.99 26.41
CA LEU A 37 3.90 -12.21 25.02
C LEU A 37 5.35 -12.73 24.92
N LYS A 38 6.06 -12.86 26.03
CA LYS A 38 7.42 -13.41 26.03
C LYS A 38 7.39 -14.93 25.82
N HIS A 39 8.29 -15.42 24.98
CA HIS A 39 8.49 -16.85 24.73
C HIS A 39 9.95 -17.17 24.45
N ASP A 40 10.35 -18.41 24.66
CA ASP A 40 11.75 -18.87 24.59
C ASP A 40 12.36 -18.76 23.17
N MET A 41 11.52 -18.67 22.13
CA MET A 41 11.94 -18.56 20.73
C MET A 41 12.09 -17.12 20.26
N GLN A 42 12.04 -16.14 21.15
CA GLN A 42 12.16 -14.73 20.83
C GLN A 42 13.54 -14.44 20.21
N GLY A 43 13.54 -13.82 19.02
CA GLY A 43 14.76 -13.53 18.27
C GLY A 43 15.21 -14.59 17.27
N MET A 44 14.62 -15.80 17.25
CA MET A 44 14.93 -16.83 16.26
C MET A 44 14.24 -16.62 14.91
N ALA A 45 13.14 -15.85 14.88
CA ALA A 45 12.45 -15.45 13.66
C ALA A 45 12.04 -13.97 13.75
N PRO A 46 11.81 -13.29 12.60
CA PRO A 46 11.30 -11.94 12.62
C PRO A 46 9.98 -11.86 13.37
N ASP A 47 9.92 -11.02 14.38
CA ASP A 47 8.70 -10.79 15.15
C ASP A 47 8.00 -9.53 14.63
N TYR A 48 6.90 -9.72 13.91
CA TYR A 48 6.16 -8.63 13.29
C TYR A 48 5.24 -7.86 14.26
N ARG A 49 5.16 -8.23 15.55
CA ARG A 49 4.40 -7.50 16.57
C ARG A 49 4.76 -6.02 16.63
N HIS A 50 6.04 -5.73 16.52
CA HIS A 50 6.60 -4.39 16.67
C HIS A 50 6.68 -3.60 15.35
N TRP A 51 6.09 -4.09 14.29
CA TRP A 51 6.14 -3.44 12.98
C TRP A 51 4.99 -2.47 12.72
N GLN A 52 4.00 -2.45 13.58
CA GLN A 52 2.85 -1.55 13.51
C GLN A 52 2.10 -1.53 14.84
N ILE A 53 1.17 -0.57 15.00
CA ILE A 53 0.36 -0.41 16.20
C ILE A 53 -0.52 -1.64 16.49
N PRO A 54 -1.32 -2.19 15.53
CA PRO A 54 -2.17 -3.35 15.81
C PRO A 54 -1.35 -4.61 16.04
N LEU A 55 -1.68 -5.36 17.10
CA LEU A 55 -1.12 -6.69 17.37
C LEU A 55 -1.69 -7.73 16.39
N GLY A 56 -3.01 -7.76 16.21
CA GLY A 56 -3.69 -8.64 15.26
C GLY A 56 -3.49 -8.16 13.83
N ARG A 57 -3.36 -9.12 12.89
CA ARG A 57 -3.06 -8.82 11.50
C ARG A 57 -4.03 -9.50 10.54
N ARG A 58 -4.49 -8.74 9.55
CA ARG A 58 -5.12 -9.29 8.35
C ARG A 58 -4.04 -9.62 7.33
N PHE A 59 -4.24 -10.69 6.55
CA PHE A 59 -3.33 -11.07 5.48
C PHE A 59 -3.53 -10.18 4.23
N ARG A 60 -3.22 -8.87 4.37
CA ARG A 60 -3.38 -7.88 3.29
C ARG A 60 -2.48 -8.14 2.09
N ALA A 61 -1.32 -8.73 2.31
CA ALA A 61 -0.38 -9.07 1.23
C ALA A 61 -0.96 -10.08 0.23
N LEU A 62 -1.90 -10.92 0.63
CA LEU A 62 -2.51 -11.92 -0.25
C LEU A 62 -3.27 -11.26 -1.42
N LYS A 63 -4.07 -10.24 -1.17
CA LYS A 63 -4.80 -9.53 -2.23
C LYS A 63 -3.86 -8.75 -3.18
N LEU A 64 -2.77 -8.20 -2.65
CA LEU A 64 -1.72 -7.60 -3.47
C LEU A 64 -1.07 -8.65 -4.38
N TRP A 65 -0.72 -9.82 -3.84
CA TRP A 65 -0.16 -10.92 -4.59
C TRP A 65 -1.09 -11.38 -5.71
N PHE A 66 -2.38 -11.58 -5.45
CA PHE A 66 -3.37 -11.98 -6.46
C PHE A 66 -3.45 -10.96 -7.60
N VAL A 67 -3.51 -9.67 -7.31
CA VAL A 67 -3.57 -8.62 -8.33
C VAL A 67 -2.29 -8.62 -9.18
N LEU A 68 -1.12 -8.68 -8.55
CA LEU A 68 0.15 -8.72 -9.27
C LEU A 68 0.29 -9.98 -10.15
N ARG A 69 -0.18 -11.13 -9.66
CA ARG A 69 -0.14 -12.39 -10.41
C ARG A 69 -1.15 -12.42 -11.56
N LEU A 70 -2.35 -11.87 -11.35
CA LEU A 70 -3.43 -11.88 -12.35
C LEU A 70 -3.14 -10.92 -13.50
N TYR A 71 -2.74 -9.71 -13.20
CA TYR A 71 -2.53 -8.66 -14.20
C TYR A 71 -1.10 -8.62 -14.74
N GLY A 72 -0.12 -8.92 -13.92
CA GLY A 72 1.30 -8.70 -14.22
C GLY A 72 1.67 -7.21 -14.26
N VAL A 73 2.98 -6.94 -14.27
CA VAL A 73 3.50 -5.57 -14.24
C VAL A 73 3.09 -4.76 -15.48
N GLU A 74 3.18 -5.37 -16.66
CA GLU A 74 2.87 -4.69 -17.93
C GLU A 74 1.41 -4.22 -18.02
N ASN A 75 0.46 -5.07 -17.63
CA ASN A 75 -0.95 -4.70 -17.69
C ASN A 75 -1.31 -3.66 -16.62
N LEU A 76 -0.69 -3.72 -15.44
CA LEU A 76 -0.83 -2.68 -14.43
C LEU A 76 -0.27 -1.33 -14.91
N GLN A 77 0.86 -1.32 -15.61
CA GLN A 77 1.40 -0.12 -16.25
C GLN A 77 0.46 0.42 -17.33
N LYS A 78 -0.09 -0.46 -18.18
CA LYS A 78 -1.08 -0.06 -19.20
C LYS A 78 -2.33 0.54 -18.56
N HIS A 79 -2.81 -0.06 -17.48
CA HIS A 79 -3.96 0.44 -16.72
C HIS A 79 -3.71 1.87 -16.20
N ILE A 80 -2.56 2.13 -15.59
CA ILE A 80 -2.19 3.46 -15.09
C ILE A 80 -2.08 4.47 -16.23
N ARG A 81 -1.41 4.12 -17.33
CA ARG A 81 -1.29 5.00 -18.51
C ARG A 81 -2.65 5.35 -19.10
N LYS A 82 -3.54 4.35 -19.21
CA LYS A 82 -4.92 4.59 -19.69
C LYS A 82 -5.66 5.59 -18.79
N HIS A 83 -5.51 5.53 -17.50
CA HIS A 83 -6.14 6.50 -16.58
C HIS A 83 -5.58 7.92 -16.79
N ILE A 84 -4.28 8.05 -17.06
CA ILE A 84 -3.66 9.34 -17.37
C ILE A 84 -4.23 9.89 -18.70
N GLU A 85 -4.35 9.05 -19.73
CA GLU A 85 -4.96 9.42 -21.01
C GLU A 85 -6.43 9.87 -20.82
N GLN A 86 -7.19 9.18 -19.99
CA GLN A 86 -8.56 9.54 -19.66
C GLN A 86 -8.65 10.88 -18.90
N ALA A 87 -7.70 11.17 -18.01
CA ALA A 87 -7.63 12.45 -17.32
C ALA A 87 -7.36 13.60 -18.31
N HIS A 88 -6.44 13.43 -19.26
CA HIS A 88 -6.21 14.42 -20.31
C HIS A 88 -7.43 14.59 -21.26
N LEU A 89 -8.13 13.49 -21.56
CA LEU A 89 -9.38 13.59 -22.34
C LEU A 89 -10.43 14.40 -21.57
N PHE A 90 -10.59 14.14 -20.27
CA PHE A 90 -11.52 14.88 -19.41
C PHE A 90 -11.17 16.38 -19.35
N GLU A 91 -9.89 16.70 -19.13
CA GLU A 91 -9.37 18.07 -19.19
C GLU A 91 -9.76 18.77 -20.50
N LYS A 92 -9.48 18.11 -21.65
CA LYS A 92 -9.81 18.64 -22.96
C LYS A 92 -11.31 18.91 -23.14
N LEU A 93 -12.15 18.00 -22.63
CA LEU A 93 -13.61 18.16 -22.70
C LEU A 93 -14.09 19.33 -21.82
N CYS A 94 -13.54 19.49 -20.62
CA CYS A 94 -13.83 20.62 -19.76
C CYS A 94 -13.45 21.95 -20.42
N LEU A 95 -12.24 22.05 -20.96
CA LEU A 95 -11.74 23.26 -21.62
C LEU A 95 -12.46 23.59 -22.95
N SER A 96 -13.23 22.65 -23.52
CA SER A 96 -14.04 22.92 -24.71
C SER A 96 -15.34 23.63 -24.41
N ASP A 97 -15.72 23.83 -23.16
CA ASP A 97 -16.92 24.49 -22.70
C ASP A 97 -16.57 25.70 -21.83
N GLU A 98 -16.89 26.89 -22.26
CA GLU A 98 -16.57 28.17 -21.60
C GLU A 98 -17.11 28.30 -20.15
N ARG A 99 -18.04 27.41 -19.77
CA ARG A 99 -18.57 27.38 -18.38
C ARG A 99 -17.63 26.75 -17.36
N PHE A 100 -16.57 26.10 -17.80
CA PHE A 100 -15.63 25.39 -16.92
C PHE A 100 -14.24 26.01 -16.99
N GLU A 101 -13.62 26.09 -15.84
CA GLU A 101 -12.23 26.53 -15.67
C GLU A 101 -11.48 25.49 -14.85
N LEU A 102 -10.21 25.28 -15.18
CA LEU A 102 -9.33 24.38 -14.46
C LEU A 102 -8.47 25.16 -13.47
N TYR A 103 -8.43 24.68 -12.24
CA TYR A 103 -7.56 25.19 -11.16
C TYR A 103 -6.51 24.17 -10.75
#